data_a0485f781949f141adac22f832c087c8
#
_entry.id   a0485f781949f141adac22f832c087c8
#
_cell.length_a   1.000
_cell.length_b   1.000
_cell.length_c   1.000
_cell.angle_alpha   90.00
_cell.angle_beta   90.00
_cell.angle_gamma   90.00
#
_symmetry.space_group_name_H-M   'P 1'
#
loop_
_entity.id
_entity.type
_entity.pdbx_description
1 polymer ?
#
loop_
_entity_poly.entity_id
_entity_poly.type
_entity_poly.pdbx_seq_one_letter_code
_entity_poly.pdbx_strand_id
1 'polypeptide(L)'
;MKAPTTSEISHNSHGAKSVLVTGATRGIGRAIADELGRDHHIIVGGRHQEAVDNVVSELPNASPFVVDLTDEEATATAVSQLDHLDVLINSAGVSAASPGDIASQSRDEWRRVLEINVVAVAYLTRLVLPLLRASHGDVIMINSGSGFLRTPASGGVYAASKYALRALTHALREEERGVVRVTSIHPGRVDTDMQVELQAQAGRPYNAAEHLRPQSVAVTVRAALEASADAMIEELSVRPVFRG
;
A
#
# COMPACT_ATOMS: atom_id res chain seq x y z
N MET A 1 31.01 13.54 32.79
CA MET A 1 30.24 13.03 31.65
C MET A 1 30.39 14.04 30.52
N LYS A 2 31.13 13.68 29.45
CA LYS A 2 31.29 14.53 28.25
C LYS A 2 30.11 14.29 27.35
N ALA A 3 29.48 15.38 26.86
CA ALA A 3 28.47 15.33 25.84
C ALA A 3 29.06 14.76 24.52
N PRO A 4 28.33 13.95 23.73
CA PRO A 4 28.84 13.47 22.48
C PRO A 4 28.96 14.62 21.47
N THR A 5 30.08 14.64 20.77
CA THR A 5 30.41 15.63 19.74
C THR A 5 29.56 15.44 18.49
N THR A 6 29.08 16.55 17.96
CA THR A 6 28.15 16.75 16.82
C THR A 6 28.77 16.42 15.44
N SER A 7 29.41 15.28 15.24
CA SER A 7 30.11 15.00 13.97
C SER A 7 29.98 13.58 13.43
N GLU A 8 28.82 12.98 13.55
CA GLU A 8 28.48 11.74 12.80
C GLU A 8 26.98 11.64 12.47
N ILE A 9 26.38 12.74 12.02
CA ILE A 9 25.17 12.60 11.19
C ILE A 9 25.69 12.36 9.77
N SER A 10 26.06 11.12 9.51
CA SER A 10 26.25 10.63 8.16
C SER A 10 24.97 10.94 7.38
N HIS A 11 25.06 11.83 6.40
CA HIS A 11 24.06 11.97 5.36
C HIS A 11 23.98 10.60 4.67
N ASN A 12 22.95 9.83 5.01
CA ASN A 12 22.63 8.60 4.33
C ASN A 12 22.36 8.98 2.88
N SER A 13 23.37 8.78 2.03
CA SER A 13 23.16 8.73 0.58
C SER A 13 22.08 7.67 0.39
N HIS A 14 20.90 8.05 -0.09
CA HIS A 14 19.79 7.15 -0.35
C HIS A 14 20.21 6.22 -1.49
N GLY A 15 20.87 5.12 -1.16
CA GLY A 15 21.17 4.05 -2.10
C GLY A 15 19.87 3.48 -2.65
N ALA A 16 19.90 2.84 -3.81
CA ALA A 16 18.75 2.19 -4.38
C ALA A 16 18.17 1.16 -3.39
N LYS A 17 16.93 1.36 -2.94
CA LYS A 17 16.22 0.47 -2.02
C LYS A 17 15.56 -0.68 -2.78
N SER A 18 15.38 -1.83 -2.14
CA SER A 18 14.55 -2.93 -2.59
C SER A 18 13.12 -2.74 -2.06
N VAL A 19 12.15 -2.55 -2.97
CA VAL A 19 10.78 -2.12 -2.65
C VAL A 19 9.77 -3.14 -3.19
N LEU A 20 9.12 -3.89 -2.30
CA LEU A 20 7.99 -4.76 -2.67
C LEU A 20 6.70 -3.95 -2.71
N VAL A 21 6.07 -3.88 -3.88
CA VAL A 21 4.77 -3.22 -4.07
C VAL A 21 3.72 -4.26 -4.40
N THR A 22 2.78 -4.52 -3.50
CA THR A 22 1.65 -5.43 -3.79
C THR A 22 0.59 -4.74 -4.63
N GLY A 23 -0.05 -5.48 -5.55
CA GLY A 23 -1.01 -4.89 -6.48
C GLY A 23 -0.40 -3.88 -7.46
N ALA A 24 0.87 -4.08 -7.83
CA ALA A 24 1.66 -3.17 -8.66
C ALA A 24 1.30 -3.20 -10.16
N THR A 25 0.38 -4.04 -10.60
CA THR A 25 0.07 -4.21 -12.03
C THR A 25 -0.87 -3.14 -12.59
N ARG A 26 -1.59 -2.39 -11.74
CA ARG A 26 -2.52 -1.32 -12.14
C ARG A 26 -2.76 -0.29 -11.04
N GLY A 27 -3.44 0.80 -11.40
CA GLY A 27 -3.95 1.81 -10.47
C GLY A 27 -2.87 2.44 -9.59
N ILE A 28 -3.13 2.55 -8.29
CA ILE A 28 -2.22 3.18 -7.31
C ILE A 28 -0.90 2.42 -7.21
N GLY A 29 -0.95 1.08 -7.10
CA GLY A 29 0.26 0.26 -6.98
C GLY A 29 1.18 0.40 -8.19
N ARG A 30 0.61 0.44 -9.42
CA ARG A 30 1.38 0.69 -10.64
C ARG A 30 2.03 2.08 -10.63
N ALA A 31 1.29 3.12 -10.29
CA ALA A 31 1.84 4.47 -10.21
C ALA A 31 2.96 4.59 -9.17
N ILE A 32 2.86 3.85 -8.05
CA ILE A 32 3.93 3.78 -7.04
C ILE A 32 5.15 3.07 -7.62
N ALA A 33 4.97 1.94 -8.32
CA ALA A 33 6.06 1.23 -8.97
C ALA A 33 6.78 2.09 -10.01
N ASP A 34 6.03 2.84 -10.84
CA ASP A 34 6.58 3.77 -11.83
C ASP A 34 7.33 4.94 -11.17
N GLU A 35 6.80 5.48 -10.07
CA GLU A 35 7.41 6.61 -9.37
C GLU A 35 8.71 6.22 -8.67
N LEU A 36 8.71 5.11 -7.92
CA LEU A 36 9.86 4.65 -7.16
C LEU A 36 10.88 3.90 -8.04
N GLY A 37 10.44 3.29 -9.15
CA GLY A 37 11.29 2.57 -10.08
C GLY A 37 12.30 3.44 -10.83
N ARG A 38 12.24 4.77 -10.67
CA ARG A 38 13.22 5.70 -11.23
C ARG A 38 14.60 5.57 -10.59
N ASP A 39 14.64 5.19 -9.33
CA ASP A 39 15.85 5.18 -8.48
C ASP A 39 15.95 4.01 -7.51
N HIS A 40 14.93 3.12 -7.48
CA HIS A 40 14.89 1.94 -6.63
C HIS A 40 14.71 0.65 -7.43
N HIS A 41 15.04 -0.50 -6.83
CA HIS A 41 14.67 -1.81 -7.35
C HIS A 41 13.24 -2.14 -6.93
N ILE A 42 12.36 -2.38 -7.88
CA ILE A 42 10.95 -2.68 -7.62
C ILE A 42 10.67 -4.18 -7.74
N ILE A 43 10.21 -4.77 -6.65
CA ILE A 43 9.66 -6.12 -6.64
C ILE A 43 8.16 -5.99 -6.94
N VAL A 44 7.77 -6.34 -8.17
CA VAL A 44 6.42 -6.11 -8.72
C VAL A 44 5.47 -7.19 -8.25
N GLY A 45 4.64 -6.89 -7.26
CA GLY A 45 3.68 -7.83 -6.68
C GLY A 45 2.35 -7.87 -7.46
N GLY A 46 1.96 -9.08 -7.88
CA GLY A 46 0.69 -9.34 -8.57
C GLY A 46 0.36 -10.83 -8.63
N ARG A 47 -0.89 -11.17 -8.99
CA ARG A 47 -1.34 -12.58 -9.04
C ARG A 47 -1.32 -13.20 -10.43
N HIS A 48 -1.13 -12.40 -11.48
CA HIS A 48 -1.13 -12.84 -12.87
C HIS A 48 0.24 -12.61 -13.49
N GLN A 49 0.92 -13.70 -13.88
CA GLN A 49 2.29 -13.69 -14.40
C GLN A 49 2.45 -12.67 -15.53
N GLU A 50 1.64 -12.74 -16.58
CA GLU A 50 1.73 -11.85 -17.74
C GLU A 50 1.64 -10.35 -17.36
N ALA A 51 0.71 -10.01 -16.46
CA ALA A 51 0.55 -8.63 -16.01
C ALA A 51 1.75 -8.13 -15.19
N VAL A 52 2.37 -9.00 -14.41
CA VAL A 52 3.59 -8.69 -13.65
C VAL A 52 4.78 -8.55 -14.60
N ASP A 53 4.96 -9.50 -15.54
CA ASP A 53 6.06 -9.47 -16.51
C ASP A 53 6.02 -8.23 -17.40
N ASN A 54 4.84 -7.79 -17.80
CA ASN A 54 4.68 -6.55 -18.55
C ASN A 54 5.21 -5.35 -17.77
N VAL A 55 4.86 -5.22 -16.48
CA VAL A 55 5.36 -4.13 -15.64
C VAL A 55 6.86 -4.24 -15.41
N VAL A 56 7.38 -5.44 -15.13
CA VAL A 56 8.82 -5.67 -14.96
C VAL A 56 9.59 -5.25 -16.20
N SER A 57 9.08 -5.54 -17.40
CA SER A 57 9.75 -5.17 -18.67
C SER A 57 9.79 -3.67 -18.95
N GLU A 58 8.90 -2.90 -18.34
CA GLU A 58 8.79 -1.45 -18.52
C GLU A 58 9.61 -0.64 -17.51
N LEU A 59 10.02 -1.27 -16.38
CA LEU A 59 10.79 -0.62 -15.34
C LEU A 59 12.30 -0.83 -15.50
N PRO A 60 13.14 0.17 -15.20
CA PRO A 60 14.60 0.07 -15.39
C PRO A 60 15.26 -1.02 -14.53
N ASN A 61 14.74 -1.24 -13.33
CA ASN A 61 15.27 -2.20 -12.36
C ASN A 61 14.13 -2.83 -11.58
N ALA A 62 13.65 -3.99 -12.02
CA ALA A 62 12.52 -4.66 -11.41
C ALA A 62 12.64 -6.19 -11.48
N SER A 63 11.96 -6.85 -10.55
CA SER A 63 11.80 -8.30 -10.50
C SER A 63 10.35 -8.69 -10.18
N PRO A 64 9.89 -9.89 -10.61
CA PRO A 64 8.53 -10.33 -10.37
C PRO A 64 8.34 -10.89 -8.94
N PHE A 65 7.15 -10.68 -8.37
CA PHE A 65 6.64 -11.36 -7.18
C PHE A 65 5.20 -11.81 -7.49
N VAL A 66 5.08 -12.99 -8.10
CA VAL A 66 3.80 -13.50 -8.61
C VAL A 66 3.19 -14.46 -7.61
N VAL A 67 2.13 -14.01 -6.93
CA VAL A 67 1.41 -14.81 -5.94
C VAL A 67 0.00 -14.28 -5.72
N ASP A 68 -0.95 -15.17 -5.47
CA ASP A 68 -2.21 -14.79 -4.82
C ASP A 68 -1.97 -14.72 -3.32
N LEU A 69 -2.07 -13.53 -2.74
CA LEU A 69 -1.79 -13.31 -1.32
C LEU A 69 -2.79 -14.01 -0.38
N THR A 70 -3.89 -14.55 -0.90
CA THR A 70 -4.85 -15.37 -0.13
C THR A 70 -4.40 -16.83 -0.03
N ASP A 71 -3.37 -17.23 -0.77
CA ASP A 71 -2.72 -18.53 -0.65
C ASP A 71 -1.52 -18.42 0.31
N GLU A 72 -1.69 -18.91 1.52
CA GLU A 72 -0.68 -18.82 2.59
C GLU A 72 0.63 -19.53 2.23
N GLU A 73 0.55 -20.75 1.67
CA GLU A 73 1.72 -21.55 1.34
C GLU A 73 2.50 -20.96 0.17
N ALA A 74 1.79 -20.53 -0.87
CA ALA A 74 2.41 -19.85 -2.00
C ALA A 74 3.03 -18.51 -1.59
N THR A 75 2.37 -17.75 -0.70
CA THR A 75 2.91 -16.49 -0.18
C THR A 75 4.18 -16.71 0.65
N ALA A 76 4.19 -17.72 1.53
CA ALA A 76 5.37 -18.05 2.31
C ALA A 76 6.54 -18.50 1.41
N THR A 77 6.24 -19.30 0.40
CA THR A 77 7.24 -19.76 -0.59
C THR A 77 7.81 -18.57 -1.37
N ALA A 78 6.97 -17.65 -1.86
CA ALA A 78 7.43 -16.48 -2.59
C ALA A 78 8.31 -15.56 -1.72
N VAL A 79 7.94 -15.34 -0.45
CA VAL A 79 8.73 -14.55 0.49
C VAL A 79 10.07 -15.20 0.81
N SER A 80 10.13 -16.54 0.89
CA SER A 80 11.39 -17.25 1.16
C SER A 80 12.46 -17.09 0.08
N GLN A 81 12.10 -16.58 -1.10
CA GLN A 81 13.02 -16.25 -2.20
C GLN A 81 13.58 -14.83 -2.11
N LEU A 82 13.14 -14.03 -1.13
CA LEU A 82 13.65 -12.67 -0.91
C LEU A 82 14.82 -12.70 0.07
N ASP A 83 16.00 -12.34 -0.40
CA ASP A 83 17.21 -12.25 0.46
C ASP A 83 17.24 -10.93 1.24
N HIS A 84 16.64 -9.87 0.70
CA HIS A 84 16.67 -8.52 1.27
C HIS A 84 15.41 -7.73 0.91
N LEU A 85 14.96 -6.90 1.83
CA LEU A 85 13.84 -5.97 1.61
C LEU A 85 14.00 -4.72 2.46
N ASP A 86 13.95 -3.54 1.84
CA ASP A 86 13.98 -2.25 2.53
C ASP A 86 12.57 -1.66 2.74
N VAL A 87 11.66 -1.91 1.81
CA VAL A 87 10.32 -1.31 1.85
C VAL A 87 9.25 -2.32 1.44
N LEU A 88 8.21 -2.43 2.27
CA LEU A 88 6.96 -3.09 1.90
C LEU A 88 5.87 -2.04 1.67
N ILE A 89 5.24 -2.06 0.48
CA ILE A 89 4.08 -1.23 0.17
C ILE A 89 2.86 -2.12 -0.06
N ASN A 90 1.99 -2.16 0.94
CA ASN A 90 0.73 -2.88 0.89
C ASN A 90 -0.31 -2.04 0.12
N SER A 91 -0.37 -2.23 -1.21
CA SER A 91 -1.30 -1.54 -2.11
C SER A 91 -2.36 -2.45 -2.72
N ALA A 92 -2.19 -3.77 -2.64
CA ALA A 92 -3.23 -4.71 -3.03
C ALA A 92 -4.50 -4.52 -2.19
N GLY A 93 -5.65 -4.53 -2.84
CA GLY A 93 -6.92 -4.41 -2.17
C GLY A 93 -8.09 -4.46 -3.15
N VAL A 94 -9.26 -4.73 -2.62
CA VAL A 94 -10.51 -4.85 -3.38
C VAL A 94 -11.63 -4.06 -2.72
N SER A 95 -12.58 -3.59 -3.54
CA SER A 95 -13.87 -3.07 -3.09
C SER A 95 -14.91 -4.19 -2.98
N ALA A 96 -16.08 -3.87 -2.43
CA ALA A 96 -17.24 -4.72 -2.55
C ALA A 96 -17.73 -4.79 -4.01
N ALA A 97 -18.17 -5.95 -4.43
CA ALA A 97 -18.78 -6.14 -5.76
C ALA A 97 -20.23 -5.66 -5.80
N SER A 98 -20.91 -5.61 -4.64
CA SER A 98 -22.29 -5.14 -4.51
C SER A 98 -22.34 -3.67 -4.07
N PRO A 99 -23.40 -2.92 -4.46
CA PRO A 99 -23.62 -1.57 -3.96
C PRO A 99 -23.64 -1.53 -2.42
N GLY A 100 -23.15 -0.47 -1.86
CA GLY A 100 -22.73 -0.28 -0.49
C GLY A 100 -23.71 -0.52 0.66
N ASP A 101 -24.87 -1.12 0.43
CA ASP A 101 -25.83 -1.43 1.49
C ASP A 101 -25.47 -2.75 2.21
N ILE A 102 -25.36 -2.70 3.53
CA ILE A 102 -25.07 -3.88 4.36
C ILE A 102 -26.08 -5.00 4.11
N ALA A 103 -27.34 -4.67 3.89
CA ALA A 103 -28.39 -5.65 3.65
C ALA A 103 -28.20 -6.46 2.35
N SER A 104 -27.48 -5.91 1.37
CA SER A 104 -27.20 -6.57 0.09
C SER A 104 -25.88 -7.34 0.03
N GLN A 105 -25.01 -7.17 1.02
CA GLN A 105 -23.68 -7.78 1.05
C GLN A 105 -23.70 -9.20 1.60
N SER A 106 -23.35 -10.18 0.77
CA SER A 106 -23.29 -11.58 1.17
C SER A 106 -22.17 -11.87 2.16
N ARG A 107 -22.29 -12.97 2.92
CA ARG A 107 -21.24 -13.44 3.83
C ARG A 107 -19.92 -13.73 3.09
N ASP A 108 -19.98 -14.23 1.87
CA ASP A 108 -18.78 -14.56 1.09
C ASP A 108 -18.09 -13.29 0.58
N GLU A 109 -18.85 -12.25 0.27
CA GLU A 109 -18.27 -10.94 -0.04
C GLU A 109 -17.55 -10.33 1.17
N TRP A 110 -18.14 -10.43 2.37
CA TRP A 110 -17.47 -10.02 3.62
C TRP A 110 -16.16 -10.77 3.82
N ARG A 111 -16.17 -12.11 3.66
CA ARG A 111 -14.96 -12.92 3.79
C ARG A 111 -13.91 -12.51 2.77
N ARG A 112 -14.29 -12.38 1.50
CA ARG A 112 -13.36 -12.03 0.41
C ARG A 112 -12.70 -10.66 0.65
N VAL A 113 -13.47 -9.65 1.03
CA VAL A 113 -12.93 -8.29 1.23
C VAL A 113 -12.04 -8.23 2.47
N LEU A 114 -12.44 -8.84 3.59
CA LEU A 114 -11.62 -8.89 4.80
C LEU A 114 -10.36 -9.74 4.58
N GLU A 115 -10.48 -10.87 3.88
CA GLU A 115 -9.35 -11.71 3.54
C GLU A 115 -8.27 -10.94 2.80
N ILE A 116 -8.63 -10.29 1.68
CA ILE A 116 -7.64 -9.60 0.83
C ILE A 116 -7.13 -8.32 1.50
N ASN A 117 -8.03 -7.51 2.09
CA ASN A 117 -7.66 -6.18 2.58
C ASN A 117 -7.04 -6.16 3.98
N VAL A 118 -7.16 -7.25 4.75
CA VAL A 118 -6.72 -7.30 6.15
C VAL A 118 -5.87 -8.54 6.43
N VAL A 119 -6.42 -9.75 6.24
CA VAL A 119 -5.76 -11.00 6.65
C VAL A 119 -4.50 -11.23 5.83
N ALA A 120 -4.60 -11.19 4.50
CA ALA A 120 -3.46 -11.36 3.60
C ALA A 120 -2.39 -10.28 3.80
N VAL A 121 -2.80 -9.03 4.06
CA VAL A 121 -1.88 -7.93 4.39
C VAL A 121 -1.12 -8.20 5.68
N ALA A 122 -1.83 -8.62 6.74
CA ALA A 122 -1.21 -8.96 8.02
C ALA A 122 -0.24 -10.13 7.88
N TYR A 123 -0.65 -11.18 7.13
CA TYR A 123 0.15 -12.36 6.91
C TYR A 123 1.44 -12.06 6.12
N LEU A 124 1.33 -11.39 4.97
CA LEU A 124 2.52 -10.98 4.19
C LEU A 124 3.45 -10.10 5.04
N THR A 125 2.90 -9.09 5.74
CA THR A 125 3.68 -8.20 6.60
C THR A 125 4.46 -9.01 7.64
N ARG A 126 3.81 -9.96 8.33
CA ARG A 126 4.46 -10.86 9.29
C ARG A 126 5.63 -11.62 8.69
N LEU A 127 5.46 -12.14 7.47
CA LEU A 127 6.50 -12.95 6.81
C LEU A 127 7.74 -12.11 6.45
N VAL A 128 7.57 -10.86 6.02
CA VAL A 128 8.69 -10.01 5.59
C VAL A 128 9.28 -9.15 6.71
N LEU A 129 8.65 -9.08 7.90
CA LEU A 129 9.16 -8.31 9.05
C LEU A 129 10.61 -8.61 9.41
N PRO A 130 11.10 -9.88 9.41
CA PRO A 130 12.52 -10.14 9.69
C PRO A 130 13.47 -9.42 8.74
N LEU A 131 13.14 -9.33 7.45
CA LEU A 131 13.93 -8.62 6.44
C LEU A 131 13.90 -7.11 6.68
N LEU A 132 12.70 -6.57 6.94
CA LEU A 132 12.51 -5.15 7.23
C LEU A 132 13.21 -4.71 8.53
N ARG A 133 13.22 -5.55 9.56
CA ARG A 133 13.98 -5.29 10.80
C ARG A 133 15.47 -5.27 10.55
N ALA A 134 15.99 -6.18 9.73
CA ALA A 134 17.40 -6.25 9.39
C ALA A 134 17.88 -5.02 8.60
N SER A 135 17.02 -4.44 7.77
CA SER A 135 17.31 -3.25 6.96
C SER A 135 16.96 -1.93 7.65
N HIS A 136 16.33 -1.94 8.84
CA HIS A 136 15.67 -0.77 9.44
C HIS A 136 14.73 -0.09 8.45
N GLY A 137 13.90 -0.89 7.78
CA GLY A 137 13.13 -0.52 6.63
C GLY A 137 11.80 0.18 6.93
N ASP A 138 10.94 0.20 5.90
CA ASP A 138 9.68 0.92 5.91
C ASP A 138 8.49 0.02 5.55
N VAL A 139 7.35 0.21 6.19
CA VAL A 139 6.06 -0.35 5.78
C VAL A 139 5.11 0.80 5.44
N ILE A 140 4.60 0.79 4.20
CA ILE A 140 3.56 1.72 3.75
C ILE A 140 2.25 0.97 3.57
N MET A 141 1.21 1.40 4.28
CA MET A 141 -0.15 0.86 4.12
C MET A 141 -0.98 1.80 3.27
N ILE A 142 -1.39 1.37 2.07
CA ILE A 142 -2.36 2.13 1.26
C ILE A 142 -3.76 1.86 1.81
N ASN A 143 -4.16 2.74 2.68
CA ASN A 143 -5.44 2.71 3.36
C ASN A 143 -6.52 3.42 2.53
N SER A 144 -7.43 4.15 3.16
CA SER A 144 -8.49 4.93 2.52
C SER A 144 -9.04 5.97 3.49
N GLY A 145 -9.61 7.05 2.97
CA GLY A 145 -10.46 7.94 3.75
C GLY A 145 -11.65 7.20 4.39
N SER A 146 -12.12 6.10 3.77
CA SER A 146 -13.17 5.25 4.32
C SER A 146 -12.79 4.57 5.65
N GLY A 147 -11.49 4.52 6.00
CA GLY A 147 -11.00 3.98 7.26
C GLY A 147 -11.16 4.91 8.47
N PHE A 148 -11.67 6.15 8.30
CA PHE A 148 -11.92 7.08 9.42
C PHE A 148 -13.09 8.05 9.20
N LEU A 149 -13.73 8.06 8.03
CA LEU A 149 -14.90 8.89 7.77
C LEU A 149 -16.13 8.31 8.47
N ARG A 150 -16.92 9.16 9.15
CA ARG A 150 -18.16 8.74 9.81
C ARG A 150 -19.22 8.22 8.84
N THR A 151 -19.22 8.71 7.61
CA THR A 151 -20.15 8.31 6.55
C THR A 151 -19.36 7.88 5.32
N PRO A 152 -18.81 6.65 5.32
CA PRO A 152 -18.07 6.16 4.16
C PRO A 152 -19.02 5.94 2.98
N ALA A 153 -18.64 6.49 1.82
CA ALA A 153 -19.43 6.35 0.59
C ALA A 153 -19.31 4.97 -0.09
N SER A 154 -18.41 4.12 0.41
CA SER A 154 -17.95 2.89 -0.26
C SER A 154 -18.53 1.58 0.31
N GLY A 155 -19.61 1.68 1.09
CA GLY A 155 -20.28 0.50 1.65
C GLY A 155 -19.65 -0.11 2.91
N GLY A 156 -20.45 -0.94 3.60
CA GLY A 156 -20.15 -1.44 4.93
C GLY A 156 -18.86 -2.25 5.02
N VAL A 157 -18.72 -3.29 4.19
CA VAL A 157 -17.58 -4.21 4.27
C VAL A 157 -16.25 -3.55 3.89
N TYR A 158 -16.23 -2.72 2.85
CA TYR A 158 -15.01 -2.01 2.47
C TYR A 158 -14.56 -1.04 3.57
N ALA A 159 -15.49 -0.23 4.10
CA ALA A 159 -15.18 0.66 5.21
C ALA A 159 -14.69 -0.13 6.43
N ALA A 160 -15.37 -1.21 6.81
CA ALA A 160 -14.94 -2.07 7.91
C ALA A 160 -13.53 -2.61 7.70
N SER A 161 -13.20 -3.08 6.49
CA SER A 161 -11.84 -3.56 6.16
C SER A 161 -10.79 -2.46 6.30
N LYS A 162 -11.09 -1.21 5.88
CA LYS A 162 -10.15 -0.09 5.98
C LYS A 162 -10.01 0.46 7.40
N TYR A 163 -11.07 0.38 8.24
CA TYR A 163 -10.93 0.61 9.69
C TYR A 163 -10.06 -0.46 10.35
N ALA A 164 -10.27 -1.74 10.00
CA ALA A 164 -9.45 -2.84 10.50
C ALA A 164 -7.98 -2.69 10.07
N LEU A 165 -7.72 -2.36 8.79
CA LEU A 165 -6.36 -2.11 8.28
C LEU A 165 -5.70 -0.93 9.00
N ARG A 166 -6.45 0.13 9.32
CA ARG A 166 -5.93 1.25 10.11
C ARG A 166 -5.55 0.82 11.51
N ALA A 167 -6.39 0.04 12.19
CA ALA A 167 -6.09 -0.50 13.52
C ALA A 167 -4.83 -1.39 13.49
N LEU A 168 -4.71 -2.28 12.48
CA LEU A 168 -3.51 -3.09 12.24
C LEU A 168 -2.27 -2.20 12.04
N THR A 169 -2.38 -1.13 11.26
CA THR A 169 -1.27 -0.20 11.01
C THR A 169 -0.80 0.47 12.30
N HIS A 170 -1.73 0.88 13.17
CA HIS A 170 -1.39 1.50 14.45
C HIS A 170 -0.71 0.50 15.39
N ALA A 171 -1.23 -0.73 15.49
CA ALA A 171 -0.61 -1.77 16.30
C ALA A 171 0.81 -2.08 15.83
N LEU A 172 0.99 -2.32 14.52
CA LEU A 172 2.31 -2.59 13.93
C LEU A 172 3.29 -1.43 14.17
N ARG A 173 2.85 -0.18 14.06
CA ARG A 173 3.70 1.00 14.32
C ARG A 173 4.23 1.03 15.74
N GLU A 174 3.39 0.71 16.72
CA GLU A 174 3.81 0.69 18.13
C GLU A 174 4.72 -0.51 18.42
N GLU A 175 4.42 -1.67 17.85
CA GLU A 175 5.23 -2.89 18.01
C GLU A 175 6.64 -2.74 17.41
N GLU A 176 6.77 -2.03 16.27
CA GLU A 176 8.03 -1.86 15.53
C GLU A 176 8.71 -0.51 15.81
N ARG A 177 8.23 0.26 16.77
CA ARG A 177 8.75 1.61 17.07
C ARG A 177 10.27 1.58 17.34
N GLY A 178 10.98 2.40 16.56
CA GLY A 178 12.45 2.50 16.62
C GLY A 178 13.20 1.46 15.79
N VAL A 179 12.51 0.51 15.15
CA VAL A 179 13.13 -0.52 14.30
C VAL A 179 12.65 -0.42 12.86
N VAL A 180 11.33 -0.43 12.64
CA VAL A 180 10.71 -0.30 11.31
C VAL A 180 9.76 0.90 11.31
N ARG A 181 9.85 1.76 10.31
CA ARG A 181 8.91 2.88 10.16
C ARG A 181 7.61 2.40 9.52
N VAL A 182 6.47 2.82 10.05
CA VAL A 182 5.16 2.37 9.57
C VAL A 182 4.27 3.58 9.28
N THR A 183 3.97 3.78 8.00
CA THR A 183 3.17 4.91 7.49
C THR A 183 1.83 4.44 6.93
N SER A 184 0.76 5.15 7.23
CA SER A 184 -0.56 4.99 6.62
C SER A 184 -0.85 6.11 5.64
N ILE A 185 -1.10 5.77 4.38
CA ILE A 185 -1.56 6.72 3.36
C ILE A 185 -3.07 6.55 3.19
N HIS A 186 -3.82 7.65 3.25
CA HIS A 186 -5.28 7.66 3.16
C HIS A 186 -5.76 8.46 1.93
N PRO A 187 -5.76 7.86 0.73
CA PRO A 187 -6.26 8.50 -0.46
C PRO A 187 -7.77 8.78 -0.37
N GLY A 188 -8.22 9.87 -1.00
CA GLY A 188 -9.61 10.07 -1.36
C GLY A 188 -10.02 9.25 -2.57
N ARG A 189 -10.92 9.78 -3.39
CA ARG A 189 -11.27 9.16 -4.67
C ARG A 189 -10.10 9.31 -5.65
N VAL A 190 -9.64 8.19 -6.20
CA VAL A 190 -8.52 8.13 -7.15
C VAL A 190 -9.02 7.58 -8.47
N ASP A 191 -8.61 8.16 -9.57
CA ASP A 191 -8.92 7.72 -10.94
C ASP A 191 -8.28 6.36 -11.21
N THR A 192 -9.06 5.31 -11.00
CA THR A 192 -8.68 3.90 -11.15
C THR A 192 -9.88 3.08 -11.59
N ASP A 193 -9.65 1.89 -12.15
CA ASP A 193 -10.72 0.95 -12.53
C ASP A 193 -11.69 0.71 -11.36
N MET A 194 -11.16 0.52 -10.14
CA MET A 194 -11.97 0.35 -8.93
C MET A 194 -12.94 1.51 -8.73
N GLN A 195 -12.51 2.74 -8.97
CA GLN A 195 -13.38 3.91 -8.80
C GLN A 195 -14.41 4.02 -9.93
N VAL A 196 -14.04 3.66 -11.16
CA VAL A 196 -14.97 3.57 -12.29
C VAL A 196 -16.08 2.56 -11.98
N GLU A 197 -15.71 1.36 -11.51
CA GLU A 197 -16.65 0.31 -11.11
C GLU A 197 -17.58 0.78 -9.98
N LEU A 198 -17.05 1.45 -8.94
CA LEU A 198 -17.82 1.97 -7.82
C LEU A 198 -18.85 3.03 -8.27
N GLN A 199 -18.48 3.92 -9.19
CA GLN A 199 -19.41 4.93 -9.72
C GLN A 199 -20.49 4.27 -10.57
N ALA A 200 -20.13 3.29 -11.41
CA ALA A 200 -21.09 2.53 -12.23
C ALA A 200 -22.11 1.80 -11.35
N GLN A 201 -21.65 1.13 -10.29
CA GLN A 201 -22.51 0.45 -9.31
C GLN A 201 -23.46 1.43 -8.59
N ALA A 202 -23.01 2.65 -8.34
CA ALA A 202 -23.83 3.70 -7.72
C ALA A 202 -24.77 4.41 -8.70
N GLY A 203 -24.78 4.03 -9.99
CA GLY A 203 -25.57 4.68 -11.05
C GLY A 203 -25.15 6.14 -11.31
N ARG A 204 -23.90 6.49 -11.03
CA ARG A 204 -23.35 7.84 -11.18
C ARG A 204 -22.46 7.93 -12.41
N PRO A 205 -22.52 9.03 -13.19
CA PRO A 205 -21.58 9.25 -14.27
C PRO A 205 -20.15 9.38 -13.71
N TYR A 206 -19.19 8.81 -14.44
CA TYR A 206 -17.78 8.92 -14.08
C TYR A 206 -17.17 10.17 -14.71
N ASN A 207 -16.45 10.92 -13.88
CA ASN A 207 -15.67 12.08 -14.33
C ASN A 207 -14.26 12.03 -13.70
N ALA A 208 -13.26 11.69 -14.48
CA ALA A 208 -11.86 11.59 -14.02
C ALA A 208 -11.34 12.90 -13.40
N ALA A 209 -11.81 14.06 -13.88
CA ALA A 209 -11.38 15.37 -13.36
C ALA A 209 -11.75 15.64 -11.89
N GLU A 210 -12.71 14.88 -11.35
CA GLU A 210 -13.12 14.94 -9.94
C GLU A 210 -12.31 14.03 -9.02
N HIS A 211 -11.34 13.33 -9.57
CA HIS A 211 -10.56 12.30 -8.87
C HIS A 211 -9.09 12.68 -8.82
N LEU A 212 -8.36 12.16 -7.83
CA LEU A 212 -6.91 12.22 -7.80
C LEU A 212 -6.35 11.35 -8.92
N ARG A 213 -5.29 11.79 -9.55
CA ARG A 213 -4.48 10.90 -10.38
C ARG A 213 -3.72 9.91 -9.48
N PRO A 214 -3.54 8.63 -9.87
CA PRO A 214 -2.73 7.67 -9.11
C PRO A 214 -1.34 8.19 -8.76
N GLN A 215 -0.71 8.98 -9.66
CA GLN A 215 0.58 9.61 -9.46
C GLN A 215 0.62 10.57 -8.25
N SER A 216 -0.50 11.22 -7.92
CA SER A 216 -0.57 12.08 -6.74
C SER A 216 -0.42 11.27 -5.44
N VAL A 217 -0.90 10.03 -5.42
CA VAL A 217 -0.69 9.11 -4.30
C VAL A 217 0.76 8.60 -4.29
N ALA A 218 1.31 8.27 -5.44
CA ALA A 218 2.70 7.80 -5.58
C ALA A 218 3.71 8.83 -5.05
N VAL A 219 3.56 10.11 -5.42
CA VAL A 219 4.40 11.21 -4.89
C VAL A 219 4.26 11.35 -3.36
N THR A 220 3.06 11.11 -2.82
CA THR A 220 2.86 11.13 -1.36
C THR A 220 3.58 9.98 -0.66
N VAL A 221 3.62 8.78 -1.29
CA VAL A 221 4.38 7.63 -0.80
C VAL A 221 5.87 7.96 -0.81
N ARG A 222 6.41 8.52 -1.92
CA ARG A 222 7.80 8.95 -1.98
C ARG A 222 8.14 9.94 -0.85
N ALA A 223 7.33 10.95 -0.64
CA ALA A 223 7.56 11.94 0.43
C ALA A 223 7.61 11.29 1.83
N ALA A 224 6.83 10.24 2.07
CA ALA A 224 6.89 9.50 3.34
C ALA A 224 8.19 8.71 3.49
N LEU A 225 8.70 8.09 2.41
CA LEU A 225 9.95 7.32 2.41
C LEU A 225 11.19 8.21 2.52
N GLU A 226 11.12 9.44 2.01
CA GLU A 226 12.20 10.44 2.02
C GLU A 226 12.24 11.28 3.31
N ALA A 227 11.39 10.99 4.30
CA ALA A 227 11.50 11.60 5.62
C ALA A 227 12.89 11.35 6.21
N SER A 228 13.44 12.32 6.98
CA SER A 228 14.75 12.19 7.61
C SER A 228 14.82 10.97 8.54
N ALA A 229 16.02 10.46 8.80
CA ALA A 229 16.23 9.22 9.54
C ALA A 229 15.68 9.25 10.97
N ASP A 230 15.57 10.44 11.56
CA ASP A 230 15.02 10.69 12.90
C ASP A 230 13.50 10.93 12.91
N ALA A 231 12.85 10.93 11.72
CA ALA A 231 11.43 11.21 11.59
C ALA A 231 10.66 10.04 10.96
N MET A 232 9.41 9.89 11.39
CA MET A 232 8.44 9.01 10.77
C MET A 232 7.16 9.78 10.49
N ILE A 233 6.71 9.75 9.24
CA ILE A 233 5.40 10.27 8.87
C ILE A 233 4.37 9.17 9.17
N GLU A 234 3.57 9.35 10.20
CA GLU A 234 2.65 8.31 10.66
C GLU A 234 1.42 8.16 9.77
N GLU A 235 0.82 9.29 9.36
CA GLU A 235 -0.39 9.30 8.52
C GLU A 235 -0.37 10.47 7.53
N LEU A 236 -0.75 10.20 6.27
CA LEU A 236 -0.98 11.22 5.25
C LEU A 236 -2.34 11.04 4.59
N SER A 237 -3.12 12.11 4.52
CA SER A 237 -4.38 12.16 3.79
C SER A 237 -4.24 12.95 2.51
N VAL A 238 -4.62 12.35 1.37
CA VAL A 238 -4.58 12.99 0.05
C VAL A 238 -6.00 13.07 -0.49
N ARG A 239 -6.46 14.26 -0.83
CA ARG A 239 -7.83 14.51 -1.31
C ARG A 239 -7.82 15.25 -2.63
N PRO A 240 -8.83 15.01 -3.53
CA PRO A 240 -9.02 15.87 -4.68
C PRO A 240 -9.21 17.32 -4.26
N VAL A 241 -8.60 18.22 -4.99
CA VAL A 241 -8.89 19.66 -4.86
C VAL A 241 -10.10 19.94 -5.75
N PHE A 242 -11.25 20.13 -5.14
CA PHE A 242 -12.42 20.58 -5.89
C PHE A 242 -12.19 21.99 -6.42
N ARG A 243 -12.15 22.10 -7.73
CA ARG A 243 -12.31 23.38 -8.39
C ARG A 243 -13.82 23.57 -8.56
N GLY A 244 -14.41 24.41 -7.71
CA GLY A 244 -15.79 24.85 -7.85
C GLY A 244 -16.01 25.68 -9.11
#